data_52150efa010cdf2f6332e84e6fec6822
#
_entry.id   52150efa010cdf2f6332e84e6fec6822
#
_cell.length_a   1.000
_cell.length_b   1.000
_cell.length_c   1.000
_cell.angle_alpha   90.00
_cell.angle_beta   90.00
_cell.angle_gamma   90.00
#
_symmetry.space_group_name_H-M   'P 1'
#
loop_
_entity.id
_entity.type
_entity.pdbx_description
1 polymer ?
#
loop_
_entity_poly.entity_id
_entity_poly.type
_entity_poly.pdbx_seq_one_letter_code
_entity_poly.pdbx_strand_id
1 'polypeptide(L)'
;MKKIIVSAFGLDKPGIVSKISEIITTNCGNIEHSKMTLLEDHFAMLILVSYNIKNEKQLYESLENIDNLQIKIVKVNISSYNIKSNYKISLSGADNEGIVHKLTNLLASKNINISDIVTKTTNAPITGLVLFEMDAEINVSDSINLNSFEKEIDIMANKLDVDILIEKI
;
A
#
# COMPACT_ATOMS: atom_id res chain seq x y z
N MET A 1 -9.94 21.16 -12.09
CA MET A 1 -9.10 20.02 -12.51
C MET A 1 -9.80 18.73 -12.10
N LYS A 2 -9.73 17.69 -12.89
CA LYS A 2 -10.20 16.34 -12.53
C LYS A 2 -9.05 15.49 -12.04
N LYS A 3 -9.36 14.42 -11.33
CA LYS A 3 -8.35 13.48 -10.82
C LYS A 3 -8.67 12.06 -11.25
N ILE A 4 -7.61 11.32 -11.51
CA ILE A 4 -7.65 9.88 -11.79
C ILE A 4 -6.61 9.16 -10.95
N ILE A 5 -6.89 7.89 -10.67
CA ILE A 5 -5.87 6.95 -10.23
C ILE A 5 -5.51 6.08 -11.42
N VAL A 6 -4.22 6.02 -11.70
CA VAL A 6 -3.63 5.12 -12.71
C VAL A 6 -2.92 4.00 -11.97
N SER A 7 -3.28 2.75 -12.24
CA SER A 7 -2.50 1.60 -11.83
C SER A 7 -1.75 1.02 -13.02
N ALA A 8 -0.47 0.71 -12.83
CA ALA A 8 0.38 0.09 -13.82
C ALA A 8 1.00 -1.18 -13.23
N PHE A 9 0.98 -2.28 -13.97
CA PHE A 9 1.57 -3.55 -13.58
C PHE A 9 2.19 -4.25 -14.80
N GLY A 10 3.37 -4.85 -14.63
CA GLY A 10 4.05 -5.61 -15.67
C GLY A 10 5.48 -5.98 -15.31
N LEU A 11 6.20 -6.58 -16.25
CA LEU A 11 7.63 -6.87 -16.07
C LEU A 11 8.43 -5.58 -15.94
N ASP A 12 9.34 -5.54 -14.98
CA ASP A 12 10.18 -4.35 -14.76
C ASP A 12 11.18 -4.13 -15.89
N LYS A 13 11.28 -2.89 -16.29
CA LYS A 13 12.28 -2.42 -17.27
C LYS A 13 12.70 -1.00 -16.95
N PRO A 14 13.98 -0.66 -17.16
CA PRO A 14 14.44 0.71 -17.06
C PRO A 14 13.61 1.65 -17.94
N GLY A 15 13.19 2.79 -17.37
CA GLY A 15 12.45 3.81 -18.10
C GLY A 15 10.93 3.77 -18.00
N ILE A 16 10.33 2.74 -17.39
CA ILE A 16 8.86 2.67 -17.22
C ILE A 16 8.31 3.91 -16.50
N VAL A 17 8.87 4.28 -15.36
CA VAL A 17 8.43 5.45 -14.59
C VAL A 17 8.61 6.73 -15.39
N SER A 18 9.74 6.86 -16.09
CA SER A 18 10.02 8.00 -16.98
C SER A 18 8.98 8.10 -18.09
N LYS A 19 8.64 6.99 -18.74
CA LYS A 19 7.64 6.94 -19.81
C LYS A 19 6.25 7.35 -19.32
N ILE A 20 5.82 6.81 -18.20
CA ILE A 20 4.53 7.18 -17.58
C ILE A 20 4.50 8.66 -17.23
N SER A 21 5.57 9.18 -16.62
CA SER A 21 5.68 10.58 -16.22
C SER A 21 5.69 11.52 -17.42
N GLU A 22 6.40 11.15 -18.50
CA GLU A 22 6.42 11.88 -19.76
C GLU A 22 5.01 12.00 -20.36
N ILE A 23 4.27 10.89 -20.45
CA ILE A 23 2.91 10.88 -20.97
C ILE A 23 2.00 11.79 -20.16
N ILE A 24 2.07 11.72 -18.82
CA ILE A 24 1.27 12.56 -17.94
C ILE A 24 1.59 14.05 -18.17
N THR A 25 2.87 14.41 -18.20
CA THR A 25 3.33 15.79 -18.36
C THR A 25 2.97 16.35 -19.76
N THR A 26 3.19 15.58 -20.80
CA THR A 26 2.89 15.99 -22.19
C THR A 26 1.39 16.24 -22.40
N ASN A 27 0.54 15.52 -21.65
CA ASN A 27 -0.90 15.73 -21.67
C ASN A 27 -1.39 16.76 -20.63
N CYS A 28 -0.50 17.63 -20.12
CA CYS A 28 -0.81 18.66 -19.14
C CYS A 28 -1.41 18.10 -17.85
N GLY A 29 -1.02 16.88 -17.47
CA GLY A 29 -1.30 16.27 -16.18
C GLY A 29 -0.19 16.58 -15.18
N ASN A 30 -0.53 16.43 -13.89
CA ASN A 30 0.42 16.55 -12.78
C ASN A 30 0.29 15.36 -11.84
N ILE A 31 1.41 14.78 -11.43
CA ILE A 31 1.47 13.71 -10.44
C ILE A 31 1.36 14.33 -9.06
N GLU A 32 0.31 14.00 -8.31
CA GLU A 32 0.10 14.48 -6.94
C GLU A 32 0.69 13.52 -5.91
N HIS A 33 0.43 12.22 -6.09
CA HIS A 33 0.96 11.15 -5.24
C HIS A 33 1.25 9.93 -6.09
N SER A 34 2.26 9.15 -5.69
CA SER A 34 2.51 7.85 -6.29
C SER A 34 3.10 6.88 -5.27
N LYS A 35 2.76 5.60 -5.44
CA LYS A 35 3.44 4.47 -4.80
C LYS A 35 3.88 3.50 -5.87
N MET A 36 5.09 2.97 -5.75
CA MET A 36 5.59 1.92 -6.63
C MET A 36 6.36 0.89 -5.83
N THR A 37 6.35 -0.32 -6.33
CA THR A 37 7.13 -1.41 -5.77
C THR A 37 7.63 -2.32 -6.88
N LEU A 38 8.77 -2.95 -6.63
CA LEU A 38 9.32 -4.04 -7.40
C LEU A 38 9.21 -5.30 -6.54
N LEU A 39 8.53 -6.32 -7.02
CA LEU A 39 8.47 -7.64 -6.41
C LEU A 39 8.99 -8.64 -7.43
N GLU A 40 10.12 -9.26 -7.11
CA GLU A 40 10.89 -10.09 -8.03
C GLU A 40 11.20 -9.34 -9.33
N ASP A 41 10.67 -9.76 -10.45
CA ASP A 41 10.81 -9.12 -11.77
C ASP A 41 9.58 -8.31 -12.20
N HIS A 42 8.62 -8.11 -11.30
CA HIS A 42 7.38 -7.40 -11.58
C HIS A 42 7.31 -6.04 -10.89
N PHE A 43 7.03 -5.04 -11.69
CA PHE A 43 6.77 -3.66 -11.30
C PHE A 43 5.28 -3.45 -11.06
N ALA A 44 4.93 -2.76 -9.97
CA ALA A 44 3.59 -2.26 -9.72
C ALA A 44 3.62 -0.81 -9.27
N MET A 45 2.70 0.00 -9.80
CA MET A 45 2.62 1.42 -9.46
C MET A 45 1.17 1.88 -9.37
N LEU A 46 0.89 2.76 -8.38
CA LEU A 46 -0.34 3.54 -8.26
C LEU A 46 0.01 5.02 -8.30
N ILE A 47 -0.68 5.78 -9.14
CA ILE A 47 -0.42 7.22 -9.32
C ILE A 47 -1.74 7.99 -9.23
N LEU A 48 -1.79 9.01 -8.39
CA LEU A 48 -2.85 10.01 -8.40
C LEU A 48 -2.44 11.16 -9.33
N VAL A 49 -3.19 11.35 -10.39
CA VAL A 49 -2.94 12.37 -11.42
C VAL A 49 -4.08 13.38 -11.44
N SER A 50 -3.74 14.68 -11.39
CA SER A 50 -4.66 15.75 -11.73
C SER A 50 -4.43 16.20 -13.18
N TYR A 51 -5.51 16.51 -13.91
CA TYR A 51 -5.42 16.85 -15.32
C TYR A 51 -6.54 17.79 -15.76
N ASN A 52 -6.36 18.41 -16.95
CA ASN A 52 -7.39 19.20 -17.60
C ASN A 52 -8.30 18.27 -18.42
N ILE A 53 -9.62 18.42 -18.28
CA ILE A 53 -10.62 17.60 -18.96
C ILE A 53 -10.48 17.63 -20.50
N LYS A 54 -9.94 18.71 -21.05
CA LYS A 54 -9.74 18.83 -22.51
C LYS A 54 -8.76 17.79 -23.05
N ASN A 55 -7.84 17.31 -22.23
CA ASN A 55 -6.80 16.34 -22.60
C ASN A 55 -7.13 14.91 -22.16
N GLU A 56 -8.32 14.66 -21.60
CA GLU A 56 -8.72 13.37 -21.02
C GLU A 56 -8.53 12.22 -22.00
N LYS A 57 -9.07 12.35 -23.19
CA LYS A 57 -9.03 11.29 -24.21
C LYS A 57 -7.59 10.93 -24.59
N GLN A 58 -6.79 11.93 -24.91
CA GLN A 58 -5.40 11.73 -25.32
C GLN A 58 -4.55 11.14 -24.18
N LEU A 59 -4.75 11.61 -22.94
CA LEU A 59 -4.07 11.08 -21.78
C LEU A 59 -4.36 9.57 -21.58
N TYR A 60 -5.64 9.19 -21.68
CA TYR A 60 -6.06 7.80 -21.48
C TYR A 60 -5.49 6.90 -22.58
N GLU A 61 -5.68 7.28 -23.85
CA GLU A 61 -5.16 6.53 -25.00
C GLU A 61 -3.63 6.36 -24.93
N SER A 62 -2.91 7.42 -24.54
CA SER A 62 -1.45 7.34 -24.42
C SER A 62 -0.98 6.45 -23.26
N LEU A 63 -1.69 6.44 -22.13
CA LEU A 63 -1.36 5.58 -21.02
C LEU A 63 -1.70 4.11 -21.32
N GLU A 64 -2.91 3.84 -21.85
CA GLU A 64 -3.36 2.48 -22.17
C GLU A 64 -2.55 1.79 -23.25
N ASN A 65 -1.88 2.56 -24.13
CA ASN A 65 -1.02 2.05 -25.19
C ASN A 65 0.46 1.86 -24.78
N ILE A 66 0.78 1.85 -23.50
CA ILE A 66 2.14 1.50 -23.04
C ILE A 66 2.33 0.00 -23.16
N ASP A 67 3.25 -0.40 -24.04
CA ASP A 67 3.57 -1.82 -24.26
C ASP A 67 4.03 -2.52 -22.97
N ASN A 68 3.61 -3.78 -22.82
CA ASN A 68 4.00 -4.68 -21.74
C ASN A 68 3.56 -4.26 -20.34
N LEU A 69 2.66 -3.26 -20.22
CA LEU A 69 2.01 -2.89 -18.96
C LEU A 69 0.51 -3.09 -19.02
N GLN A 70 -0.03 -3.63 -17.95
CA GLN A 70 -1.46 -3.61 -17.69
C GLN A 70 -1.80 -2.29 -17.01
N ILE A 71 -2.46 -1.40 -17.72
CA ILE A 71 -2.89 -0.10 -17.20
C ILE A 71 -4.38 -0.12 -16.89
N LYS A 72 -4.75 0.38 -15.71
CA LYS A 72 -6.15 0.64 -15.35
C LYS A 72 -6.28 2.07 -14.85
N ILE A 73 -7.25 2.79 -15.41
CA ILE A 73 -7.54 4.18 -15.06
C ILE A 73 -8.90 4.27 -14.38
N VAL A 74 -8.94 4.90 -13.21
CA VAL A 74 -10.16 5.08 -12.43
C VAL A 74 -10.37 6.57 -12.13
N LYS A 75 -11.54 7.10 -12.43
CA LYS A 75 -11.91 8.47 -12.07
C LYS A 75 -12.12 8.59 -10.56
N VAL A 76 -11.48 9.59 -9.96
CA VAL A 76 -11.63 9.86 -8.53
C VAL A 76 -12.71 10.92 -8.36
N ASN A 77 -13.79 10.55 -7.68
CA ASN A 77 -14.72 11.54 -7.17
C ASN A 77 -14.09 12.13 -5.90
N ILE A 78 -13.91 13.45 -5.89
CA ILE A 78 -13.39 14.19 -4.74
C ILE A 78 -14.47 14.21 -3.65
N SER A 79 -14.73 13.07 -3.05
CA SER A 79 -15.31 13.02 -1.71
C SER A 79 -14.15 13.11 -0.74
N SER A 80 -14.30 13.87 0.33
CA SER A 80 -13.31 14.11 1.36
C SER A 80 -12.96 12.82 2.14
N TYR A 81 -12.34 11.86 1.46
CA TYR A 81 -11.88 10.62 2.07
C TYR A 81 -10.48 10.87 2.62
N ASN A 82 -10.42 11.58 3.76
CA ASN A 82 -9.20 11.85 4.49
C ASN A 82 -9.06 10.87 5.66
N ILE A 83 -8.93 9.59 5.35
CA ILE A 83 -8.46 8.64 6.38
C ILE A 83 -6.94 8.79 6.42
N LYS A 84 -6.45 9.47 7.46
CA LYS A 84 -5.03 9.48 7.77
C LYS A 84 -4.74 8.34 8.71
N SER A 85 -3.66 7.61 8.47
CA SER A 85 -3.11 6.68 9.45
C SER A 85 -2.73 7.46 10.69
N ASN A 86 -2.97 6.89 11.86
CA ASN A 86 -2.63 7.49 13.13
C ASN A 86 -1.81 6.56 14.03
N TYR A 87 -1.67 5.28 13.63
CA TYR A 87 -0.84 4.28 14.29
C TYR A 87 -0.08 3.44 13.28
N LYS A 88 1.09 2.98 13.69
CA LYS A 88 1.90 1.98 13.00
C LYS A 88 1.93 0.71 13.83
N ILE A 89 1.77 -0.44 13.18
CA ILE A 89 2.01 -1.77 13.74
C ILE A 89 3.28 -2.30 13.11
N SER A 90 4.25 -2.69 13.93
CA SER A 90 5.43 -3.44 13.51
C SER A 90 5.38 -4.83 14.13
N LEU A 91 5.49 -5.87 13.32
CA LEU A 91 5.45 -7.26 13.74
C LEU A 91 6.72 -7.97 13.28
N SER A 92 7.32 -8.76 14.17
CA SER A 92 8.44 -9.64 13.83
C SER A 92 8.37 -10.96 14.61
N GLY A 93 8.80 -12.06 13.99
CA GLY A 93 8.84 -13.38 14.62
C GLY A 93 9.16 -14.48 13.62
N ALA A 94 9.04 -15.74 14.07
CA ALA A 94 9.21 -16.88 13.18
C ALA A 94 8.16 -16.84 12.05
N ASP A 95 8.57 -17.22 10.83
CA ASP A 95 7.67 -17.25 9.68
C ASP A 95 6.67 -18.42 9.82
N ASN A 96 5.55 -18.11 10.46
CA ASN A 96 4.44 -19.04 10.67
C ASN A 96 3.27 -18.75 9.71
N GLU A 97 2.60 -19.77 9.24
CA GLU A 97 1.44 -19.62 8.34
C GLU A 97 0.31 -18.81 8.99
N GLY A 98 -0.24 -17.88 8.22
CA GLY A 98 -1.45 -17.15 8.56
C GLY A 98 -1.27 -15.98 9.52
N ILE A 99 -0.05 -15.51 9.80
CA ILE A 99 0.20 -14.32 10.64
C ILE A 99 -0.54 -13.12 10.08
N VAL A 100 -0.35 -12.79 8.81
CA VAL A 100 -1.02 -11.65 8.14
C VAL A 100 -2.53 -11.77 8.25
N HIS A 101 -3.08 -12.95 7.95
CA HIS A 101 -4.52 -13.17 8.00
C HIS A 101 -5.11 -12.95 9.41
N LYS A 102 -4.44 -13.46 10.44
CA LYS A 102 -4.93 -13.32 11.82
C LYS A 102 -4.92 -11.87 12.28
N LEU A 103 -3.84 -11.14 11.99
CA LEU A 103 -3.76 -9.71 12.35
C LEU A 103 -4.78 -8.89 11.56
N THR A 104 -4.84 -9.04 10.25
CA THR A 104 -5.77 -8.27 9.43
C THR A 104 -7.23 -8.58 9.75
N ASN A 105 -7.55 -9.81 10.16
CA ASN A 105 -8.87 -10.21 10.60
C ASN A 105 -9.24 -9.56 11.95
N LEU A 106 -8.29 -9.47 12.89
CA LEU A 106 -8.50 -8.73 14.14
C LEU A 106 -8.79 -7.24 13.86
N LEU A 107 -7.99 -6.59 12.99
CA LEU A 107 -8.19 -5.20 12.60
C LEU A 107 -9.56 -4.99 11.94
N ALA A 108 -9.93 -5.88 11.01
CA ALA A 108 -11.24 -5.83 10.34
C ALA A 108 -12.41 -6.00 11.32
N SER A 109 -12.30 -6.90 12.31
CA SER A 109 -13.33 -7.10 13.34
C SER A 109 -13.58 -5.85 14.21
N LYS A 110 -12.58 -4.97 14.30
CA LYS A 110 -12.65 -3.68 15.00
C LYS A 110 -12.99 -2.52 14.05
N ASN A 111 -13.24 -2.79 12.79
CA ASN A 111 -13.44 -1.76 11.76
C ASN A 111 -12.25 -0.78 11.63
N ILE A 112 -11.04 -1.29 11.86
CA ILE A 112 -9.78 -0.55 11.70
C ILE A 112 -9.31 -0.72 10.25
N ASN A 113 -9.13 0.40 9.57
CA ASN A 113 -8.64 0.39 8.19
C ASN A 113 -7.10 0.34 8.14
N ILE A 114 -6.58 -0.45 7.21
CA ILE A 114 -5.16 -0.49 6.87
C ILE A 114 -4.95 0.39 5.65
N SER A 115 -4.05 1.36 5.74
CA SER A 115 -3.72 2.28 4.64
C SER A 115 -2.47 1.86 3.89
N ASP A 116 -1.54 1.21 4.58
CA ASP A 116 -0.32 0.65 4.02
C ASP A 116 0.08 -0.63 4.75
N ILE A 117 0.67 -1.57 4.02
CA ILE A 117 1.23 -2.79 4.59
C ILE A 117 2.40 -3.26 3.76
N VAL A 118 3.52 -3.52 4.42
CA VAL A 118 4.73 -4.08 3.82
C VAL A 118 5.14 -5.30 4.61
N THR A 119 5.41 -6.39 3.93
CA THR A 119 5.89 -7.63 4.53
C THR A 119 7.20 -8.06 3.88
N LYS A 120 8.09 -8.67 4.65
CA LYS A 120 9.31 -9.27 4.14
C LYS A 120 9.73 -10.46 5.00
N THR A 121 10.46 -11.37 4.41
CA THR A 121 11.17 -12.42 5.13
C THR A 121 12.67 -12.14 5.14
N THR A 122 13.31 -12.36 6.28
CA THR A 122 14.76 -12.20 6.46
C THR A 122 15.32 -13.42 7.18
N ASN A 123 16.60 -13.69 6.99
CA ASN A 123 17.25 -14.75 7.75
C ASN A 123 17.88 -14.16 9.02
N ALA A 124 17.58 -14.75 10.17
CA ALA A 124 18.20 -14.35 11.44
C ALA A 124 19.73 -14.50 11.35
N PRO A 125 20.51 -13.46 11.71
CA PRO A 125 21.97 -13.42 11.47
C PRO A 125 22.75 -14.56 12.12
N ILE A 126 22.29 -15.09 13.25
CA ILE A 126 23.03 -16.10 14.04
C ILE A 126 22.49 -17.51 13.79
N THR A 127 21.17 -17.67 13.77
CA THR A 127 20.52 -18.99 13.71
C THR A 127 20.17 -19.41 12.29
N GLY A 128 20.13 -18.47 11.33
CA GLY A 128 19.68 -18.72 9.97
C GLY A 128 18.17 -18.99 9.86
N LEU A 129 17.41 -18.91 10.94
CA LEU A 129 15.97 -19.08 10.92
C LEU A 129 15.32 -17.99 10.09
N VAL A 130 14.30 -18.37 9.30
CA VAL A 130 13.52 -17.39 8.55
C VAL A 130 12.62 -16.61 9.50
N LEU A 131 12.81 -15.30 9.51
CA LEU A 131 12.00 -14.35 10.26
C LEU A 131 11.03 -13.68 9.30
N PHE A 132 9.79 -13.55 9.72
CA PHE A 132 8.78 -12.74 9.07
C PHE A 132 8.72 -11.37 9.74
N GLU A 133 8.75 -10.32 8.95
CA GLU A 133 8.58 -8.94 9.39
C GLU A 133 7.44 -8.29 8.63
N MET A 134 6.64 -7.49 9.34
CA MET A 134 5.55 -6.73 8.76
C MET A 134 5.45 -5.35 9.41
N ASP A 135 5.33 -4.33 8.58
CA ASP A 135 4.96 -2.98 8.97
C ASP A 135 3.60 -2.63 8.36
N ALA A 136 2.68 -2.14 9.16
CA ALA A 136 1.37 -1.70 8.70
C ALA A 136 1.00 -0.33 9.29
N GLU A 137 0.50 0.57 8.43
CA GLU A 137 -0.10 1.82 8.88
C GLU A 137 -1.62 1.65 8.96
N ILE A 138 -2.20 1.99 10.10
CA ILE A 138 -3.61 1.79 10.39
C ILE A 138 -4.28 3.10 10.81
N ASN A 139 -5.60 3.15 10.62
CA ASN A 139 -6.43 4.23 11.13
C ASN A 139 -7.34 3.71 12.24
N VAL A 140 -7.04 4.10 13.47
CA VAL A 140 -7.83 3.76 14.66
C VAL A 140 -8.75 4.93 14.99
N SER A 141 -10.06 4.68 14.99
CA SER A 141 -11.06 5.67 15.39
C SER A 141 -10.97 6.01 16.87
N ASP A 142 -11.25 7.25 17.25
CA ASP A 142 -11.31 7.69 18.64
C ASP A 142 -12.35 6.92 19.49
N SER A 143 -13.29 6.24 18.86
CA SER A 143 -14.27 5.38 19.53
C SER A 143 -13.70 4.04 20.02
N ILE A 144 -12.51 3.66 19.58
CA ILE A 144 -11.86 2.40 19.97
C ILE A 144 -11.09 2.59 21.26
N ASN A 145 -11.38 1.71 22.22
CA ASN A 145 -10.60 1.66 23.47
C ASN A 145 -9.22 1.04 23.19
N LEU A 146 -8.20 1.90 23.11
CA LEU A 146 -6.83 1.50 22.80
C LEU A 146 -6.28 0.45 23.77
N ASN A 147 -6.50 0.62 25.07
CA ASN A 147 -5.99 -0.34 26.08
C ASN A 147 -6.59 -1.75 25.89
N SER A 148 -7.85 -1.84 25.44
CA SER A 148 -8.47 -3.14 25.12
C SER A 148 -7.92 -3.71 23.82
N PHE A 149 -7.69 -2.86 22.84
CA PHE A 149 -7.13 -3.25 21.55
C PHE A 149 -5.68 -3.77 21.70
N GLU A 150 -4.83 -3.06 22.44
CA GLU A 150 -3.46 -3.48 22.74
C GLU A 150 -3.42 -4.85 23.44
N LYS A 151 -4.27 -5.07 24.44
CA LYS A 151 -4.37 -6.39 25.11
C LYS A 151 -4.75 -7.51 24.15
N GLU A 152 -5.65 -7.27 23.20
CA GLU A 152 -6.03 -8.28 22.22
C GLU A 152 -4.87 -8.58 21.25
N ILE A 153 -4.11 -7.55 20.88
CA ILE A 153 -2.86 -7.70 20.10
C ILE A 153 -1.83 -8.52 20.88
N ASP A 154 -1.62 -8.23 22.17
CA ASP A 154 -0.69 -8.99 23.03
C ASP A 154 -1.08 -10.48 23.14
N ILE A 155 -2.37 -10.75 23.32
CA ILE A 155 -2.88 -12.14 23.35
C ILE A 155 -2.64 -12.84 22.01
N MET A 156 -2.82 -12.14 20.92
CA MET A 156 -2.58 -12.69 19.58
C MET A 156 -1.08 -12.90 19.35
N ALA A 157 -0.23 -11.95 19.72
CA ALA A 157 1.23 -12.02 19.62
C ALA A 157 1.77 -13.26 20.34
N ASN A 158 1.33 -13.47 21.59
CA ASN A 158 1.69 -14.65 22.37
C ASN A 158 1.24 -15.98 21.72
N LYS A 159 0.05 -16.01 21.10
CA LYS A 159 -0.45 -17.22 20.43
C LYS A 159 0.30 -17.54 19.12
N LEU A 160 0.89 -16.53 18.51
CA LEU A 160 1.60 -16.64 17.24
C LEU A 160 3.11 -16.78 17.42
N ASP A 161 3.60 -16.59 18.64
CA ASP A 161 5.02 -16.52 18.97
C ASP A 161 5.75 -15.44 18.13
N VAL A 162 5.17 -14.22 18.14
CA VAL A 162 5.69 -13.05 17.45
C VAL A 162 5.68 -11.83 18.38
N ASP A 163 6.59 -10.90 18.13
CA ASP A 163 6.59 -9.59 18.75
C ASP A 163 5.75 -8.61 17.93
N ILE A 164 4.85 -7.86 18.57
CA ILE A 164 4.05 -6.83 17.93
C ILE A 164 4.18 -5.53 18.72
N LEU A 165 4.55 -4.46 18.03
CA LEU A 165 4.65 -3.11 18.56
C LEU A 165 3.60 -2.22 17.89
N ILE A 166 2.89 -1.40 18.68
CA ILE A 166 1.96 -0.39 18.17
C ILE A 166 2.47 0.98 18.60
N GLU A 167 2.64 1.88 17.65
CA GLU A 167 3.12 3.23 17.88
C GLU A 167 2.17 4.25 17.24
N LYS A 168 1.98 5.38 17.89
CA LYS A 168 1.24 6.50 17.32
C LYS A 168 2.15 7.28 16.37
N ILE A 169 1.65 7.62 15.17
CA ILE A 169 2.37 8.37 14.13
C ILE A 169 1.70 9.71 13.81
#